data_3727ecf777c46502de54d6d16a2d83d4
#
_entry.id   3727ecf777c46502de54d6d16a2d83d4
#
_cell.length_a   1.000
_cell.length_b   1.000
_cell.length_c   1.000
_cell.angle_alpha   90.00
_cell.angle_beta   90.00
_cell.angle_gamma   90.00
#
_symmetry.space_group_name_H-M   'P 1'
#
loop_
_entity.id
_entity.type
_entity.pdbx_description
1 polymer ?
#
loop_
_entity_poly.entity_id
_entity_poly.type
_entity_poly.pdbx_seq_one_letter_code
_entity_poly.pdbx_strand_id
1 'polypeptide(L)'
;MSQDKLTRETIAKQISIEFGIAYSTVYKKIDKILEIWSNMMINSDLSLNYIGSFKINKKNERIGRNPKTKEEHLIKSRKVISFKKSNKLLL
;
A
#
# COMPACT_ATOMS: atom_id res chain seq x y z
N MET A 1 -18.71 15.50 -11.08
CA MET A 1 -17.52 15.12 -11.84
C MET A 1 -16.87 13.89 -11.19
N SER A 2 -16.52 12.95 -12.00
CA SER A 2 -15.84 11.78 -11.48
C SER A 2 -14.43 12.15 -11.02
N GLN A 3 -14.01 11.59 -9.91
CA GLN A 3 -12.64 11.69 -9.47
C GLN A 3 -11.77 10.79 -10.30
N ASP A 4 -10.80 11.37 -10.95
CA ASP A 4 -9.84 10.58 -11.69
C ASP A 4 -8.92 9.86 -10.74
N LYS A 5 -8.79 8.57 -10.97
CA LYS A 5 -7.91 7.75 -10.17
C LYS A 5 -6.47 8.03 -10.56
N LEU A 6 -5.63 8.34 -9.58
CA LEU A 6 -4.21 8.51 -9.86
C LEU A 6 -3.55 7.16 -10.11
N THR A 7 -2.96 7.03 -11.28
CA THR A 7 -2.25 5.82 -11.68
C THR A 7 -0.76 6.11 -11.80
N ARG A 8 0.02 5.05 -12.00
CA ARG A 8 1.46 5.22 -12.22
C ARG A 8 1.75 6.12 -13.41
N GLU A 9 0.91 6.05 -14.43
CA GLU A 9 1.05 6.89 -15.63
C GLU A 9 0.89 8.37 -15.28
N THR A 10 -0.14 8.71 -14.54
CA THR A 10 -0.40 10.09 -14.12
C THR A 10 0.72 10.62 -13.24
N ILE A 11 1.17 9.81 -12.29
CA ILE A 11 2.25 10.18 -11.38
C ILE A 11 3.55 10.38 -12.14
N ALA A 12 3.87 9.47 -13.06
CA ALA A 12 5.08 9.56 -13.87
C ALA A 12 5.08 10.81 -14.74
N LYS A 13 3.92 11.17 -15.29
CA LYS A 13 3.80 12.37 -16.11
C LYS A 13 4.06 13.63 -15.29
N GLN A 14 3.50 13.70 -14.10
CA GLN A 14 3.69 14.85 -13.23
C GLN A 14 5.16 14.97 -12.78
N ILE A 15 5.79 13.88 -12.41
CA ILE A 15 7.20 13.87 -12.03
C ILE A 15 8.10 14.26 -13.21
N SER A 16 7.78 13.77 -14.39
CA SER A 16 8.49 14.12 -15.62
C SER A 16 8.50 15.63 -15.84
N ILE A 17 7.35 16.28 -15.64
CA ILE A 17 7.22 17.72 -15.80
C ILE A 17 8.03 18.46 -14.73
N GLU A 18 7.93 18.03 -13.47
CA GLU A 18 8.58 18.70 -12.35
C GLU A 18 10.12 18.62 -12.41
N PHE A 19 10.63 17.49 -12.83
CA PHE A 19 12.09 17.26 -12.80
C PHE A 19 12.75 17.34 -14.15
N GLY A 20 12.00 17.54 -15.23
CA GLY A 20 12.57 17.63 -16.56
C GLY A 20 13.20 16.34 -17.05
N ILE A 21 12.67 15.19 -16.62
CA ILE A 21 13.15 13.87 -16.99
C ILE A 21 12.17 13.25 -17.96
N ALA A 22 12.66 12.47 -18.94
CA ALA A 22 11.79 11.82 -19.91
C ALA A 22 10.77 10.91 -19.24
N TYR A 23 9.53 10.97 -19.70
CA TYR A 23 8.43 10.19 -19.15
C TYR A 23 8.74 8.69 -19.08
N SER A 24 9.28 8.12 -20.15
CA SER A 24 9.59 6.68 -20.16
C SER A 24 10.59 6.28 -19.10
N THR A 25 11.57 7.13 -18.83
CA THR A 25 12.55 6.91 -17.77
C THR A 25 11.90 6.96 -16.39
N VAL A 26 11.08 7.98 -16.15
CA VAL A 26 10.36 8.14 -14.88
C VAL A 26 9.45 6.95 -14.64
N TYR A 27 8.69 6.54 -15.64
CA TYR A 27 7.75 5.42 -15.51
C TYR A 27 8.46 4.13 -15.09
N LYS A 28 9.60 3.82 -15.73
CA LYS A 28 10.38 2.64 -15.37
C LYS A 28 10.92 2.71 -13.94
N LYS A 29 11.35 3.90 -13.52
CA LYS A 29 11.86 4.10 -12.17
C LYS A 29 10.76 3.94 -11.12
N ILE A 30 9.58 4.46 -11.40
CA ILE A 30 8.42 4.32 -10.50
C ILE A 30 8.04 2.84 -10.35
N ASP A 31 7.99 2.10 -11.44
CA ASP A 31 7.71 0.67 -11.38
C ASP A 31 8.69 -0.06 -10.48
N LYS A 32 9.97 0.25 -10.61
CA LYS A 32 11.00 -0.38 -9.79
C LYS A 32 10.88 0.02 -8.31
N ILE A 33 10.59 1.28 -8.05
CA ILE A 33 10.41 1.77 -6.68
C ILE A 33 9.23 1.05 -6.02
N LEU A 34 8.11 0.94 -6.72
CA LEU A 34 6.92 0.28 -6.17
C LEU A 34 7.16 -1.21 -5.93
N GLU A 35 7.90 -1.86 -6.81
CA GLU A 35 8.30 -3.25 -6.63
C GLU A 35 9.13 -3.43 -5.35
N ILE A 36 10.12 -2.56 -5.16
CA ILE A 36 10.98 -2.59 -3.98
C ILE A 36 10.15 -2.34 -2.71
N TRP A 37 9.26 -1.33 -2.74
CA TRP A 37 8.41 -1.02 -1.59
C TRP A 37 7.52 -2.20 -1.23
N SER A 38 6.90 -2.83 -2.22
CA SER A 38 6.01 -3.96 -1.94
C SER A 38 6.77 -5.12 -1.28
N ASN A 39 8.00 -5.37 -1.73
CA ASN A 39 8.83 -6.42 -1.14
C ASN A 39 9.25 -6.06 0.30
N MET A 40 9.55 -4.80 0.55
CA MET A 40 9.91 -4.35 1.89
C MET A 40 8.74 -4.39 2.85
N MET A 41 7.55 -4.02 2.37
CA MET A 41 6.35 -3.99 3.20
C MET A 41 5.89 -5.37 3.66
N ILE A 42 6.26 -6.43 2.97
CA ILE A 42 5.90 -7.79 3.36
C ILE A 42 6.58 -8.19 4.66
N ASN A 43 7.78 -7.67 4.93
CA ASN A 43 8.60 -8.12 6.04
C ASN A 43 8.91 -7.03 7.07
N SER A 44 8.58 -5.78 6.80
CA SER A 44 8.98 -4.67 7.66
C SER A 44 7.94 -3.56 7.62
N ASP A 45 7.87 -2.81 8.72
CA ASP A 45 7.08 -1.58 8.74
C ASP A 45 7.74 -0.54 7.85
N LEU A 46 6.93 0.25 7.16
CA LEU A 46 7.41 1.31 6.27
C LEU A 46 6.82 2.64 6.72
N SER A 47 7.65 3.65 6.89
CA SER A 47 7.20 4.98 7.28
C SER A 47 7.61 6.00 6.23
N LEU A 48 6.64 6.79 5.76
CA LEU A 48 6.86 7.85 4.77
C LEU A 48 6.37 9.17 5.36
N ASN A 49 7.27 10.15 5.45
CA ASN A 49 7.03 11.39 6.19
C ASN A 49 5.77 12.15 5.83
N TYR A 50 5.44 12.26 4.55
CA TYR A 50 4.30 13.06 4.11
C TYR A 50 3.04 12.24 3.88
N ILE A 51 3.16 10.93 3.87
CA ILE A 51 2.06 10.04 3.54
C ILE A 51 1.54 9.33 4.79
N GLY A 52 2.40 8.60 5.47
CA GLY A 52 1.99 7.85 6.64
C GLY A 52 2.86 6.64 6.88
N SER A 53 2.36 5.75 7.71
CA SER A 53 3.07 4.54 8.09
C SER A 53 2.26 3.30 7.69
N PHE A 54 2.96 2.31 7.18
CA PHE A 54 2.41 1.00 6.86
C PHE A 54 3.00 0.00 7.83
N LYS A 55 2.14 -0.67 8.60
CA LYS A 55 2.57 -1.66 9.58
C LYS A 55 2.12 -3.04 9.18
N ILE A 56 3.01 -4.00 9.32
CA ILE A 56 2.71 -5.41 9.12
C ILE A 56 2.22 -6.00 10.43
N ASN A 57 1.01 -6.53 10.42
CA ASN A 57 0.43 -7.23 11.56
C ASN A 57 0.25 -8.70 11.21
N LYS A 58 0.79 -9.57 12.04
CA LYS A 58 0.60 -11.00 11.88
C LYS A 58 -0.63 -11.42 12.69
N LYS A 59 -1.64 -11.92 12.00
CA LYS A 59 -2.84 -12.46 12.64
C LYS A 59 -2.62 -13.95 12.88
N ASN A 60 -2.75 -14.37 14.13
CA ASN A 60 -2.59 -15.77 14.48
C ASN A 60 -3.77 -16.60 13.99
N GLU A 61 -3.52 -17.90 13.80
CA GLU A 61 -4.55 -18.86 13.50
C GLU A 61 -5.57 -18.90 14.63
N ARG A 62 -6.83 -18.96 14.27
CA ARG A 62 -7.92 -19.02 15.24
C ARG A 62 -9.11 -19.77 14.67
N ILE A 63 -10.00 -20.20 15.55
CA ILE A 63 -11.25 -20.82 15.19
C ILE A 63 -12.34 -19.74 15.12
N GLY A 64 -12.94 -19.58 13.94
CA GLY A 64 -14.07 -18.70 13.74
C GLY A 64 -15.38 -19.47 13.83
N ARG A 65 -16.43 -18.80 14.23
CA ARG A 65 -17.76 -19.39 14.32
C ARG A 65 -18.77 -18.53 13.58
N ASN A 66 -19.58 -19.17 12.74
CA ASN A 66 -20.67 -18.49 12.07
C ASN A 66 -21.86 -18.41 13.04
N PRO A 67 -22.31 -17.20 13.42
CA PRO A 67 -23.40 -17.07 14.38
C PRO A 67 -24.74 -17.60 13.89
N LYS A 68 -24.94 -17.70 12.58
CA LYS A 68 -26.20 -18.21 12.01
C LYS A 68 -26.25 -19.74 11.98
N THR A 69 -25.19 -20.37 11.56
CA THR A 69 -25.12 -21.83 11.40
C THR A 69 -24.47 -22.51 12.60
N LYS A 70 -23.77 -21.75 13.42
CA LYS A 70 -22.97 -22.25 14.55
C LYS A 70 -21.85 -23.19 14.13
N GLU A 71 -21.51 -23.19 12.85
CA GLU A 71 -20.39 -23.96 12.34
C GLU A 71 -19.07 -23.28 12.70
N GLU A 72 -18.11 -24.10 13.08
CA GLU A 72 -16.76 -23.65 13.34
C GLU A 72 -15.90 -23.89 12.09
N HIS A 73 -15.01 -22.95 11.81
CA HIS A 73 -14.03 -23.12 10.75
C HIS A 73 -12.71 -22.48 11.15
N LEU A 74 -11.65 -23.01 10.60
CA LEU A 74 -10.31 -22.57 10.90
C LEU A 74 -9.98 -21.33 10.08
N ILE A 75 -9.61 -20.26 10.77
CA ILE A 75 -9.07 -19.05 10.13
C ILE A 75 -7.55 -19.13 10.24
N LYS A 76 -6.90 -19.31 9.10
CA LYS A 76 -5.45 -19.48 9.05
C LYS A 76 -4.73 -18.18 9.42
N SER A 77 -3.52 -18.32 9.93
CA SER A 77 -2.66 -17.17 10.18
C SER A 77 -2.39 -16.43 8.89
N ARG A 78 -2.29 -15.10 8.98
CA ARG A 78 -2.04 -14.26 7.82
C ARG A 78 -1.36 -12.97 8.23
N LYS A 79 -0.71 -12.32 7.28
CA LYS A 79 -0.17 -10.99 7.46
C LYS A 79 -1.16 -9.97 6.91
N VAL A 80 -1.36 -8.89 7.64
CA VAL A 80 -2.26 -7.81 7.25
C VAL A 80 -1.48 -6.50 7.34
N ILE A 81 -1.66 -5.65 6.32
CA ILE A 81 -1.03 -4.34 6.32
C ILE A 81 -2.04 -3.31 6.79
N SER A 82 -1.70 -2.55 7.82
CA SER A 82 -2.51 -1.43 8.28
C SER A 82 -1.80 -0.12 7.98
N PHE A 83 -2.59 0.90 7.67
CA PHE A 83 -2.10 2.22 7.31
C PHE A 83 -2.54 3.26 8.33
N LYS A 84 -1.59 4.13 8.74
CA LYS A 84 -1.88 5.29 9.58
C LYS A 84 -1.37 6.53 8.85
N LYS A 85 -2.26 7.50 8.59
CA LYS A 85 -1.87 8.70 7.88
C LYS A 85 -0.89 9.55 8.69
N SER A 86 -0.02 10.26 7.99
CA SER A 86 0.89 11.23 8.60
C SER A 86 0.12 12.50 8.97
N ASN A 87 0.56 13.19 10.03
CA ASN A 87 0.03 14.49 10.38
C ASN A 87 0.27 15.54 9.28
N LYS A 88 1.27 15.30 8.44
CA LYS A 88 1.59 16.18 7.31
C LYS A 88 0.71 15.95 6.10
N LEU A 89 -0.03 14.85 6.07
CA LEU A 89 -0.98 14.58 5.00
C LEU A 89 -2.27 15.32 5.31
N LEU A 90 -2.52 16.38 4.56
CA LEU A 90 -3.70 17.22 4.76
C LEU A 90 -4.94 16.55 4.18
N LEU A 91 -5.88 16.24 5.05
CA LEU A 91 -7.16 15.66 4.67
C LEU A 91 -8.31 16.52 5.20
#